data_cb4f6536a785e60b86dcf67d01b953b6
#
_entry.id   cb4f6536a785e60b86dcf67d01b953b6
#
_cell.length_a   1.000
_cell.length_b   1.000
_cell.length_c   1.000
_cell.angle_alpha   90.00
_cell.angle_beta   90.00
_cell.angle_gamma   90.00
#
_symmetry.space_group_name_H-M   'P 1'
#
loop_
_entity.id
_entity.type
_entity.pdbx_description
1 polymer ?
#
loop_
_entity_poly.entity_id
_entity_poly.type
_entity_poly.pdbx_seq_one_letter_code
_entity_poly.pdbx_strand_id
1 'polypeptide(L)'
;LALELQDQPQHPVGRRVLQDLVQLDVASGRRTLLTERERARDPALSPDGDWVAYSKNGAGTSELWMVSRRRPDERKRLWRGDGRYDQVFMPSWSPDGARVAFVAWRTGGARDILTVEVATGAVAAITDDRALEDNPRWDPAGRYLYFTSDRTGIANVFAHDLGTGALAQVTNVTGHIFELTVSPDGRRLAYIDFVGSGLDLYELDLDPNQWTPARPYVDDRPPPTTVLDDEAVVSTPRPYRALETLAPQAWTGQLAIGSFGQAAIIGTNGADIAGLHAYNLITTIELERGDVNVGAAYGYGASRYGLRAAMARTLAHRTSIRLDGRPQPWNEEILSASAGLGIPIRRATEGTLAVSFDYAVDWIRRADAPSTIADPTQTVPGVPRSDFVNAGLGARVSYGNTRGYLYNLGPSEGHELSVGLRIDHPTLGASTRALTVNWFWRGYWKLPWGDTPALALRYAGAARVNDLSRGVGFGVGGMPVQDVVQAVIDSTRAGSTGYLRGYPVRAAAGNTFHLANLEYRHQLATIERGASTLPVYVRRIHAALLVDVGAAYDGEPTADAVKPSIGGALRLDTVLGYYIPGTLEVGVARGLVDPGQTDTWMLI
;
A
#
# COMPACT_ATOMS: atom_id res chain seq x y z
N LEU A 1 9.79 14.76 -23.24
CA LEU A 1 10.00 13.34 -22.87
C LEU A 1 10.39 13.29 -21.40
N ALA A 2 9.63 12.60 -20.57
CA ALA A 2 10.00 12.37 -19.18
C ALA A 2 10.46 10.92 -19.04
N LEU A 3 11.53 10.71 -18.28
CA LEU A 3 11.96 9.38 -17.81
C LEU A 3 11.53 9.27 -16.35
N GLU A 4 10.82 8.22 -16.03
CA GLU A 4 10.32 7.94 -14.70
C GLU A 4 10.89 6.61 -14.23
N LEU A 5 11.34 6.58 -12.97
CA LEU A 5 11.66 5.35 -12.28
C LEU A 5 10.36 4.68 -11.85
N GLN A 6 10.16 3.45 -12.24
CA GLN A 6 9.05 2.64 -11.78
C GLN A 6 9.50 1.56 -10.83
N ASP A 7 8.88 1.54 -9.65
CA ASP A 7 8.91 0.37 -8.80
C ASP A 7 8.06 -0.72 -9.44
N GLN A 8 8.70 -1.69 -10.05
CA GLN A 8 7.98 -2.87 -10.50
C GLN A 8 7.61 -3.73 -9.30
N PRO A 9 6.33 -4.07 -9.12
CA PRO A 9 5.94 -5.00 -8.08
C PRO A 9 6.43 -6.39 -8.46
N GLN A 10 7.53 -6.76 -7.83
CA GLN A 10 7.79 -8.08 -7.31
C GLN A 10 7.96 -9.26 -8.25
N HIS A 11 9.13 -9.78 -8.21
CA HIS A 11 9.35 -11.23 -8.33
C HIS A 11 8.52 -11.95 -7.24
N PRO A 12 7.85 -13.09 -7.53
CA PRO A 12 6.97 -13.80 -6.58
C PRO A 12 7.66 -14.39 -5.36
N VAL A 13 8.97 -14.38 -5.30
CA VAL A 13 9.74 -14.84 -4.14
C VAL A 13 10.13 -13.63 -3.29
N GLY A 14 9.32 -13.34 -2.29
CA GLY A 14 9.54 -12.24 -1.34
C GLY A 14 9.04 -10.89 -1.87
N ARG A 15 8.71 -9.99 -0.95
CA ARG A 15 8.25 -8.61 -1.18
C ARG A 15 9.41 -7.70 -1.64
N ARG A 16 10.12 -8.05 -2.69
CA ARG A 16 11.20 -7.22 -3.24
C ARG A 16 10.62 -6.31 -4.30
N VAL A 17 10.66 -5.03 -4.04
CA VAL A 17 10.44 -4.00 -5.05
C VAL A 17 11.68 -3.94 -5.92
N LEU A 18 11.53 -4.15 -7.23
CA LEU A 18 12.57 -3.93 -8.21
C LEU A 18 12.27 -2.64 -8.94
N GLN A 19 13.26 -1.77 -9.02
CA GLN A 19 13.19 -0.54 -9.79
C GLN A 19 13.65 -0.81 -11.22
N ASP A 20 12.91 -0.27 -12.19
CA ASP A 20 13.23 -0.34 -13.60
C ASP A 20 12.96 1.01 -14.28
N LEU A 21 13.62 1.27 -15.40
CA LEU A 21 13.47 2.51 -16.13
C LEU A 21 12.27 2.43 -17.07
N VAL A 22 11.44 3.47 -17.03
CA VAL A 22 10.28 3.63 -17.89
C VAL A 22 10.36 4.95 -18.63
N GLN A 23 10.12 4.90 -19.92
CA GLN A 23 9.93 6.09 -20.74
C GLN A 23 8.44 6.45 -20.74
N LEU A 24 8.10 7.67 -20.32
CA LEU A 24 6.78 8.27 -20.40
C LEU A 24 6.69 9.22 -21.58
N ASP A 25 5.76 8.98 -22.49
CA ASP A 25 5.35 9.96 -23.50
C ASP A 25 4.34 10.92 -22.87
N VAL A 26 4.73 12.15 -22.63
CA VAL A 26 3.93 13.14 -21.88
C VAL A 26 2.62 13.49 -22.59
N ALA A 27 2.62 13.51 -23.93
CA ALA A 27 1.44 13.88 -24.70
C ALA A 27 0.36 12.80 -24.71
N SER A 28 0.77 11.54 -24.84
CA SER A 28 -0.15 10.39 -24.91
C SER A 28 -0.32 9.67 -23.57
N GLY A 29 0.52 9.94 -22.57
CA GLY A 29 0.58 9.17 -21.32
C GLY A 29 1.11 7.75 -21.49
N ARG A 30 1.60 7.37 -22.68
CA ARG A 30 2.08 6.03 -22.97
C ARG A 30 3.42 5.77 -22.27
N ARG A 31 3.48 4.65 -21.59
CA ARG A 31 4.69 4.15 -20.91
C ARG A 31 5.33 3.01 -21.68
N THR A 32 6.65 3.06 -21.81
CA THR A 32 7.47 2.03 -22.45
C THR A 32 8.58 1.64 -21.50
N LEU A 33 8.69 0.35 -21.19
CA LEU A 33 9.72 -0.18 -20.31
C LEU A 33 11.06 -0.20 -21.05
N LEU A 34 12.08 0.43 -20.48
CA LEU A 34 13.45 0.43 -21.03
C LEU A 34 14.33 -0.66 -20.40
N THR A 35 14.08 -0.98 -19.13
CA THR A 35 14.76 -2.09 -18.45
C THR A 35 13.72 -3.01 -17.80
N GLU A 36 14.05 -4.29 -17.64
CA GLU A 36 13.18 -5.27 -16.99
C GLU A 36 13.99 -6.07 -15.97
N ARG A 37 13.61 -5.97 -14.67
CA ARG A 37 14.26 -6.64 -13.53
C ARG A 37 15.74 -6.30 -13.37
N GLU A 38 16.15 -5.13 -13.82
CA GLU A 38 17.55 -4.68 -13.82
C GLU A 38 17.94 -3.98 -12.50
N ARG A 39 16.99 -3.65 -11.63
CA ARG A 39 17.22 -2.80 -10.45
C ARG A 39 17.87 -1.47 -10.84
N ALA A 40 17.39 -0.91 -11.94
CA ALA A 40 17.90 0.31 -12.54
C ALA A 40 17.33 1.55 -11.85
N ARG A 41 18.18 2.57 -11.65
CA ARG A 41 17.81 3.86 -11.05
C ARG A 41 18.66 5.00 -11.60
N ASP A 42 18.36 6.22 -11.23
CA ASP A 42 19.08 7.46 -11.58
C ASP A 42 19.26 7.60 -13.11
N PRO A 43 18.18 7.69 -13.91
CA PRO A 43 18.32 7.79 -15.36
C PRO A 43 18.82 9.17 -15.79
N ALA A 44 19.76 9.19 -16.74
CA ALA A 44 20.21 10.39 -17.42
C ALA A 44 20.14 10.21 -18.94
N LEU A 45 19.41 11.08 -19.63
CA LEU A 45 19.26 11.05 -21.07
C LEU A 45 20.48 11.69 -21.74
N SER A 46 21.01 11.04 -22.79
CA SER A 46 22.08 11.63 -23.62
C SER A 46 21.58 12.87 -24.39
N PRO A 47 22.47 13.80 -24.77
CA PRO A 47 22.07 15.02 -25.47
C PRO A 47 21.37 14.78 -26.81
N ASP A 48 21.73 13.72 -27.54
CA ASP A 48 21.06 13.30 -28.78
C ASP A 48 19.72 12.57 -28.52
N GLY A 49 19.43 12.22 -27.26
CA GLY A 49 18.21 11.53 -26.86
C GLY A 49 18.15 10.05 -27.23
N ASP A 50 19.25 9.43 -27.65
CA ASP A 50 19.27 8.04 -28.09
C ASP A 50 19.68 7.04 -26.99
N TRP A 51 20.39 7.51 -25.97
CA TRP A 51 20.87 6.68 -24.86
C TRP A 51 20.42 7.18 -23.50
N VAL A 52 20.27 6.27 -22.56
CA VAL A 52 20.00 6.55 -21.15
C VAL A 52 21.09 5.91 -20.31
N ALA A 53 21.90 6.72 -19.63
CA ALA A 53 22.81 6.24 -18.60
C ALA A 53 22.04 6.01 -17.29
N TYR A 54 22.42 4.98 -16.51
CA TYR A 54 21.75 4.65 -15.28
C TYR A 54 22.62 3.83 -14.33
N SER A 55 22.26 3.87 -13.05
CA SER A 55 22.85 3.01 -12.01
C SER A 55 22.12 1.67 -11.97
N LYS A 56 22.85 0.57 -12.08
CA LYS A 56 22.32 -0.80 -11.97
C LYS A 56 22.78 -1.42 -10.67
N ASN A 57 21.87 -1.73 -9.77
CA ASN A 57 22.17 -2.36 -8.49
C ASN A 57 22.44 -3.86 -8.62
N GLY A 58 23.56 -4.30 -8.07
CA GLY A 58 23.97 -5.69 -7.95
C GLY A 58 23.83 -6.24 -6.51
N ALA A 59 24.54 -7.31 -6.21
CA ALA A 59 24.63 -7.87 -4.87
C ALA A 59 25.73 -7.13 -4.06
N GLY A 60 25.33 -6.10 -3.31
CA GLY A 60 26.23 -5.30 -2.48
C GLY A 60 27.00 -4.20 -3.22
N THR A 61 26.78 -4.01 -4.52
CA THR A 61 27.45 -3.02 -5.37
C THR A 61 26.52 -2.43 -6.40
N SER A 62 26.90 -1.34 -7.06
CA SER A 62 26.22 -0.87 -8.26
C SER A 62 27.22 -0.54 -9.38
N GLU A 63 26.74 -0.59 -10.60
CA GLU A 63 27.51 -0.37 -11.82
C GLU A 63 26.86 0.73 -12.66
N LEU A 64 27.66 1.47 -13.43
CA LEU A 64 27.16 2.44 -14.40
C LEU A 64 26.93 1.74 -15.74
N TRP A 65 25.71 1.82 -16.24
CA TRP A 65 25.28 1.27 -17.50
C TRP A 65 24.65 2.31 -18.39
N MET A 66 24.55 2.02 -19.68
CA MET A 66 23.70 2.76 -20.62
C MET A 66 22.84 1.79 -21.43
N VAL A 67 21.62 2.22 -21.78
CA VAL A 67 20.66 1.48 -22.59
C VAL A 67 20.19 2.34 -23.75
N SER A 68 20.04 1.75 -24.94
CA SER A 68 19.47 2.44 -26.10
C SER A 68 17.96 2.64 -25.89
N ARG A 69 17.51 3.89 -25.99
CA ARG A 69 16.09 4.24 -25.85
C ARG A 69 15.21 3.63 -26.95
N ARG A 70 15.76 3.47 -28.15
CA ARG A 70 15.04 2.91 -29.31
C ARG A 70 15.11 1.38 -29.36
N ARG A 71 16.21 0.81 -28.85
CA ARG A 71 16.48 -0.63 -28.84
C ARG A 71 16.89 -1.07 -27.43
N PRO A 72 15.95 -1.31 -26.52
CA PRO A 72 16.24 -1.63 -25.12
C PRO A 72 17.12 -2.86 -24.87
N ASP A 73 17.28 -3.70 -25.87
CA ASP A 73 18.20 -4.84 -25.84
C ASP A 73 19.66 -4.44 -26.00
N GLU A 74 19.93 -3.25 -26.56
CA GLU A 74 21.29 -2.71 -26.67
C GLU A 74 21.68 -2.01 -25.39
N ARG A 75 22.60 -2.63 -24.64
CA ARG A 75 23.09 -2.15 -23.36
C ARG A 75 24.60 -2.25 -23.30
N LYS A 76 25.24 -1.27 -22.65
CA LYS A 76 26.69 -1.25 -22.44
C LYS A 76 26.97 -0.86 -20.99
N ARG A 77 27.87 -1.60 -20.34
CA ARG A 77 28.42 -1.18 -19.05
C ARG A 77 29.52 -0.13 -19.31
N LEU A 78 29.41 1.00 -18.65
CA LEU A 78 30.37 2.08 -18.72
C LEU A 78 31.43 2.00 -17.63
N TRP A 79 30.99 1.63 -16.40
CA TRP A 79 31.91 1.56 -15.26
C TRP A 79 31.44 0.53 -14.23
N ARG A 80 32.45 -0.04 -13.55
CA ARG A 80 32.32 -0.82 -12.34
C ARG A 80 33.52 -0.56 -11.47
N GLY A 81 33.30 -0.34 -10.15
CA GLY A 81 34.39 -0.21 -9.19
C GLY A 81 35.14 -1.53 -8.96
N ASP A 82 36.36 -1.42 -8.49
CA ASP A 82 37.24 -2.57 -8.17
C ASP A 82 36.91 -3.13 -6.78
N GLY A 83 36.37 -2.29 -5.91
CA GLY A 83 35.98 -2.67 -4.55
C GLY A 83 34.66 -3.46 -4.52
N ARG A 84 34.58 -4.43 -3.59
CA ARG A 84 33.39 -5.30 -3.40
C ARG A 84 32.11 -4.52 -3.16
N TYR A 85 32.18 -3.35 -2.53
CA TYR A 85 31.04 -2.54 -2.11
C TYR A 85 30.96 -1.19 -2.82
N ASP A 86 31.77 -0.98 -3.86
CA ASP A 86 31.73 0.28 -4.61
C ASP A 86 30.35 0.51 -5.21
N GLN A 87 29.90 1.74 -5.14
CA GLN A 87 28.56 2.15 -5.59
C GLN A 87 28.67 3.28 -6.60
N VAL A 88 27.69 3.38 -7.50
CA VAL A 88 27.56 4.47 -8.45
C VAL A 88 26.18 5.11 -8.34
N PHE A 89 26.15 6.45 -8.48
CA PHE A 89 24.93 7.25 -8.36
C PHE A 89 24.92 8.40 -9.38
N MET A 90 23.75 8.91 -9.68
CA MET A 90 23.49 10.22 -10.30
C MET A 90 24.32 10.51 -11.54
N PRO A 91 24.26 9.67 -12.60
CA PRO A 91 24.99 9.95 -13.83
C PRO A 91 24.48 11.23 -14.53
N SER A 92 25.39 11.92 -15.23
CA SER A 92 25.10 13.13 -15.99
C SER A 92 25.95 13.16 -17.26
N TRP A 93 25.32 13.32 -18.42
CA TRP A 93 26.00 13.39 -19.71
C TRP A 93 26.65 14.75 -19.96
N SER A 94 27.83 14.74 -20.53
CA SER A 94 28.43 15.94 -21.09
C SER A 94 27.61 16.44 -22.30
N PRO A 95 27.59 17.75 -22.58
CA PRO A 95 26.81 18.32 -23.68
C PRO A 95 27.14 17.76 -25.07
N ASP A 96 28.39 17.34 -25.26
CA ASP A 96 28.86 16.71 -26.51
C ASP A 96 28.57 15.21 -26.59
N GLY A 97 28.01 14.60 -25.51
CA GLY A 97 27.71 13.17 -25.42
C GLY A 97 28.96 12.26 -25.32
N ALA A 98 30.15 12.83 -25.21
CA ALA A 98 31.40 12.06 -25.20
C ALA A 98 31.68 11.43 -23.83
N ARG A 99 31.21 12.05 -22.74
CA ARG A 99 31.51 11.63 -21.37
C ARG A 99 30.24 11.55 -20.51
N VAL A 100 30.32 10.71 -19.46
CA VAL A 100 29.32 10.67 -18.40
C VAL A 100 30.03 10.96 -17.08
N ALA A 101 29.62 12.00 -16.35
CA ALA A 101 30.00 12.25 -14.98
C ALA A 101 29.09 11.44 -14.05
N PHE A 102 29.60 10.96 -12.93
CA PHE A 102 28.84 10.18 -11.97
C PHE A 102 29.49 10.26 -10.58
N VAL A 103 28.71 9.96 -9.56
CA VAL A 103 29.20 9.81 -8.19
C VAL A 103 29.68 8.38 -8.02
N ALA A 104 30.91 8.21 -7.51
CA ALA A 104 31.46 6.92 -7.11
C ALA A 104 31.69 6.90 -5.60
N TRP A 105 31.01 6.01 -4.89
CA TRP A 105 31.29 5.73 -3.49
C TRP A 105 32.21 4.53 -3.42
N ARG A 106 33.44 4.77 -3.03
CA ARG A 106 34.53 3.78 -3.08
C ARG A 106 34.91 3.30 -1.67
N THR A 107 35.63 2.21 -1.65
CA THR A 107 36.22 1.65 -0.42
C THR A 107 36.99 2.73 0.34
N GLY A 108 36.81 2.81 1.67
CA GLY A 108 37.37 3.86 2.50
C GLY A 108 36.40 5.00 2.82
N GLY A 109 35.18 4.99 2.22
CA GLY A 109 34.14 5.97 2.50
C GLY A 109 34.25 7.26 1.68
N ALA A 110 35.17 7.32 0.71
CA ALA A 110 35.26 8.43 -0.23
C ALA A 110 34.08 8.41 -1.19
N ARG A 111 33.47 9.57 -1.42
CA ARG A 111 32.37 9.76 -2.36
C ARG A 111 32.76 10.88 -3.32
N ASP A 112 33.28 10.50 -4.47
CA ASP A 112 33.91 11.38 -5.42
C ASP A 112 33.15 11.48 -6.72
N ILE A 113 33.39 12.57 -7.46
CA ILE A 113 32.91 12.75 -8.83
C ILE A 113 33.94 12.17 -9.80
N LEU A 114 33.53 11.19 -10.57
CA LEU A 114 34.31 10.62 -11.68
C LEU A 114 33.67 10.96 -13.02
N THR A 115 34.46 10.92 -14.08
CA THR A 115 33.96 10.95 -15.45
C THR A 115 34.46 9.71 -16.19
N VAL A 116 33.61 9.16 -17.08
CA VAL A 116 33.97 8.07 -17.99
C VAL A 116 33.77 8.49 -19.43
N GLU A 117 34.76 8.23 -20.28
CA GLU A 117 34.64 8.43 -21.72
C GLU A 117 33.83 7.27 -22.34
N VAL A 118 32.74 7.59 -23.04
CA VAL A 118 31.77 6.59 -23.53
C VAL A 118 32.38 5.68 -24.57
N ALA A 119 33.25 6.21 -25.42
CA ALA A 119 33.87 5.46 -26.51
C ALA A 119 34.92 4.47 -25.98
N THR A 120 35.83 4.91 -25.14
CA THR A 120 37.00 4.15 -24.70
C THR A 120 36.83 3.45 -23.36
N GLY A 121 35.91 3.97 -22.50
CA GLY A 121 35.77 3.54 -21.11
C GLY A 121 36.84 4.12 -20.17
N ALA A 122 37.66 5.07 -20.65
CA ALA A 122 38.67 5.72 -19.82
C ALA A 122 38.01 6.53 -18.72
N VAL A 123 38.50 6.40 -17.48
CA VAL A 123 37.96 7.05 -16.29
C VAL A 123 38.94 8.08 -15.77
N ALA A 124 38.40 9.26 -15.41
CA ALA A 124 39.18 10.32 -14.76
C ALA A 124 38.46 10.79 -13.49
N ALA A 125 39.19 11.02 -12.42
CA ALA A 125 38.69 11.62 -11.19
C ALA A 125 38.62 13.15 -11.35
N ILE A 126 37.49 13.74 -10.96
CA ILE A 126 37.32 15.19 -10.81
C ILE A 126 37.64 15.61 -9.38
N THR A 127 37.24 14.78 -8.42
CA THR A 127 37.58 14.91 -7.01
C THR A 127 38.24 13.62 -6.50
N ASP A 128 39.07 13.72 -5.50
CA ASP A 128 39.74 12.57 -4.86
C ASP A 128 40.14 12.97 -3.43
N ASP A 129 39.16 13.26 -2.61
CA ASP A 129 39.33 13.61 -1.21
C ASP A 129 38.23 12.98 -0.34
N ARG A 130 38.19 13.31 0.95
CA ARG A 130 37.16 12.74 1.85
C ARG A 130 35.93 13.61 2.04
N ALA A 131 35.77 14.68 1.26
CA ALA A 131 34.51 15.37 1.18
C ALA A 131 33.45 14.45 0.54
N LEU A 132 32.16 14.72 0.81
CA LEU A 132 31.08 13.99 0.20
C LEU A 132 30.55 14.80 -0.98
N GLU A 133 30.83 14.33 -2.19
CA GLU A 133 30.38 14.95 -3.41
C GLU A 133 29.17 14.22 -4.00
N ASP A 134 28.17 15.00 -4.44
CA ASP A 134 26.95 14.50 -5.06
C ASP A 134 26.50 15.38 -6.23
N ASN A 135 25.51 14.89 -7.00
CA ASN A 135 24.77 15.65 -8.01
C ASN A 135 25.61 16.31 -9.10
N PRO A 136 26.48 15.61 -9.82
CA PRO A 136 27.22 16.22 -10.92
C PRO A 136 26.29 16.72 -12.03
N ARG A 137 26.48 17.98 -12.48
CA ARG A 137 25.75 18.60 -13.59
C ARG A 137 26.70 19.38 -14.48
N TRP A 138 26.66 19.09 -15.75
CA TRP A 138 27.47 19.81 -16.73
C TRP A 138 26.91 21.18 -17.02
N ASP A 139 27.80 22.15 -17.18
CA ASP A 139 27.51 23.39 -17.88
C ASP A 139 27.12 23.10 -19.34
N PRO A 140 26.09 23.73 -19.92
CA PRO A 140 25.70 23.50 -21.30
C PRO A 140 26.80 23.79 -22.33
N ALA A 141 27.76 24.68 -22.03
CA ALA A 141 28.94 24.93 -22.86
C ALA A 141 30.06 23.87 -22.65
N GLY A 142 29.93 22.98 -21.69
CA GLY A 142 30.91 21.94 -21.40
C GLY A 142 32.17 22.44 -20.69
N ARG A 143 32.17 23.67 -20.17
CA ARG A 143 33.31 24.26 -19.49
C ARG A 143 33.38 23.88 -18.02
N TYR A 144 32.24 23.93 -17.34
CA TYR A 144 32.17 23.65 -15.91
C TYR A 144 31.44 22.35 -15.62
N LEU A 145 31.87 21.67 -14.58
CA LEU A 145 31.10 20.60 -13.93
C LEU A 145 30.71 21.09 -12.53
N TYR A 146 29.41 21.27 -12.31
CA TYR A 146 28.85 21.62 -11.01
C TYR A 146 28.55 20.38 -10.22
N PHE A 147 28.73 20.44 -8.90
CA PHE A 147 28.36 19.36 -7.97
C PHE A 147 28.16 19.92 -6.55
N THR A 148 27.49 19.18 -5.70
CA THR A 148 27.42 19.51 -4.27
C THR A 148 28.61 18.87 -3.54
N SER A 149 29.18 19.60 -2.56
CA SER A 149 30.26 19.09 -1.70
C SER A 149 30.10 19.64 -0.28
N ASP A 150 30.35 18.81 0.72
CA ASP A 150 30.35 19.18 2.13
C ASP A 150 31.71 19.64 2.65
N ARG A 151 32.70 19.93 1.76
CA ARG A 151 34.09 20.33 2.10
C ARG A 151 34.19 21.55 3.00
N THR A 152 33.16 22.36 3.09
CA THR A 152 33.05 23.50 4.00
C THR A 152 32.22 23.21 5.25
N GLY A 153 31.89 21.95 5.53
CA GLY A 153 31.06 21.49 6.64
C GLY A 153 29.58 21.43 6.35
N ILE A 154 29.10 22.07 5.26
CA ILE A 154 27.73 22.10 4.79
C ILE A 154 27.78 21.85 3.29
N ALA A 155 26.87 21.02 2.76
CA ALA A 155 26.80 20.78 1.32
C ALA A 155 26.40 22.07 0.58
N ASN A 156 27.35 22.59 -0.19
CA ASN A 156 27.23 23.73 -1.07
C ASN A 156 27.49 23.32 -2.52
N VAL A 157 27.10 24.15 -3.48
CA VAL A 157 27.44 23.96 -4.90
C VAL A 157 28.85 24.45 -5.18
N PHE A 158 29.62 23.62 -5.85
CA PHE A 158 30.95 23.93 -6.38
C PHE A 158 30.97 23.80 -7.90
N ALA A 159 31.84 24.55 -8.56
CA ALA A 159 32.10 24.50 -9.99
C ALA A 159 33.56 24.11 -10.24
N HIS A 160 33.79 23.02 -10.97
CA HIS A 160 35.11 22.61 -11.44
C HIS A 160 35.31 23.07 -12.89
N ASP A 161 36.28 23.93 -13.14
CA ASP A 161 36.65 24.37 -14.51
C ASP A 161 37.49 23.26 -15.17
N LEU A 162 36.90 22.61 -16.18
CA LEU A 162 37.52 21.46 -16.86
C LEU A 162 38.72 21.84 -17.72
N GLY A 163 38.90 23.12 -18.05
CA GLY A 163 40.06 23.62 -18.82
C GLY A 163 41.25 23.93 -17.94
N THR A 164 41.03 24.44 -16.73
CA THR A 164 42.09 24.88 -15.82
C THR A 164 42.30 23.97 -14.63
N GLY A 165 41.34 23.10 -14.31
CA GLY A 165 41.32 22.29 -13.09
C GLY A 165 40.98 23.08 -11.83
N ALA A 166 40.61 24.35 -11.94
CA ALA A 166 40.28 25.19 -10.80
C ALA A 166 38.93 24.83 -10.21
N LEU A 167 38.81 24.82 -8.88
CA LEU A 167 37.58 24.60 -8.14
C LEU A 167 37.14 25.91 -7.46
N ALA A 168 35.86 26.27 -7.65
CA ALA A 168 35.26 27.46 -7.06
C ALA A 168 33.99 27.09 -6.31
N GLN A 169 33.70 27.77 -5.19
CA GLN A 169 32.45 27.69 -4.47
C GLN A 169 31.44 28.66 -5.08
N VAL A 170 30.27 28.13 -5.46
CA VAL A 170 29.18 28.88 -6.12
C VAL A 170 28.17 29.40 -5.10
N THR A 171 27.84 28.60 -4.09
CA THR A 171 26.88 28.94 -3.04
C THR A 171 27.52 28.94 -1.66
N ASN A 172 26.90 29.66 -0.73
CA ASN A 172 27.27 29.63 0.69
C ASN A 172 25.99 29.64 1.54
N VAL A 173 25.30 28.50 1.57
CA VAL A 173 24.06 28.34 2.33
C VAL A 173 24.36 27.92 3.77
N THR A 174 23.38 28.09 4.66
CA THR A 174 23.44 27.64 6.05
C THR A 174 22.63 26.35 6.28
N GLY A 175 21.88 25.91 5.27
CA GLY A 175 21.13 24.66 5.25
C GLY A 175 21.95 23.50 4.67
N HIS A 176 21.36 22.77 3.72
CA HIS A 176 22.02 21.66 3.02
C HIS A 176 21.43 21.53 1.63
N ILE A 177 22.25 21.66 0.60
CA ILE A 177 21.79 21.51 -0.79
C ILE A 177 21.74 20.02 -1.15
N PHE A 178 20.54 19.55 -1.51
CA PHE A 178 20.29 18.15 -1.87
C PHE A 178 20.40 17.87 -3.37
N GLU A 179 19.86 18.75 -4.19
CA GLU A 179 19.81 18.58 -5.65
C GLU A 179 20.08 19.90 -6.35
N LEU A 180 20.63 19.83 -7.54
CA LEU A 180 20.86 20.99 -8.38
C LEU A 180 20.59 20.67 -9.84
N THR A 181 20.24 21.70 -10.60
CA THR A 181 20.16 21.66 -12.06
C THR A 181 20.56 23.00 -12.66
N VAL A 182 21.12 22.97 -13.89
CA VAL A 182 21.54 24.17 -14.62
C VAL A 182 20.54 24.44 -15.75
N SER A 183 20.20 25.71 -15.94
CA SER A 183 19.31 26.10 -17.05
C SER A 183 19.96 25.80 -18.41
N PRO A 184 19.17 25.53 -19.47
CA PRO A 184 19.68 25.20 -20.80
C PRO A 184 20.59 26.29 -21.41
N ASP A 185 20.44 27.53 -20.98
CA ASP A 185 21.27 28.66 -21.41
C ASP A 185 22.55 28.87 -20.58
N GLY A 186 22.73 28.05 -19.52
CA GLY A 186 23.88 28.09 -18.61
C GLY A 186 23.93 29.30 -17.68
N ARG A 187 22.86 30.11 -17.62
CA ARG A 187 22.85 31.37 -16.87
C ARG A 187 22.31 31.25 -15.46
N ARG A 188 21.55 30.18 -15.15
CA ARG A 188 20.88 30.00 -13.87
C ARG A 188 21.09 28.60 -13.33
N LEU A 189 21.14 28.53 -12.02
CA LEU A 189 21.16 27.31 -11.23
C LEU A 189 19.89 27.25 -10.39
N ALA A 190 19.14 26.17 -10.46
CA ALA A 190 18.10 25.87 -9.49
C ALA A 190 18.59 24.76 -8.55
N TYR A 191 18.26 24.87 -7.26
CA TYR A 191 18.66 23.89 -6.26
C TYR A 191 17.61 23.77 -5.13
N ILE A 192 17.62 22.62 -4.46
CA ILE A 192 16.81 22.36 -3.27
C ILE A 192 17.68 22.53 -2.04
N ASP A 193 17.27 23.40 -1.12
CA ASP A 193 17.94 23.63 0.16
C ASP A 193 17.02 23.23 1.33
N PHE A 194 17.62 22.69 2.37
CA PHE A 194 16.93 22.42 3.63
C PHE A 194 16.98 23.64 4.53
N VAL A 195 15.82 24.25 4.74
CA VAL A 195 15.64 25.33 5.69
C VAL A 195 14.83 24.83 6.90
N GLY A 196 14.82 25.58 7.99
CA GLY A 196 14.21 25.13 9.25
C GLY A 196 12.73 24.70 9.18
N SER A 197 12.02 25.05 8.10
CA SER A 197 10.63 24.67 7.84
C SER A 197 10.46 23.50 6.86
N GLY A 198 11.53 23.07 6.17
CA GLY A 198 11.47 21.99 5.19
C GLY A 198 12.43 22.16 4.03
N LEU A 199 12.07 21.57 2.88
CA LEU A 199 12.81 21.67 1.64
C LEU A 199 12.17 22.75 0.76
N ASP A 200 12.97 23.75 0.36
CA ASP A 200 12.54 24.83 -0.52
C ASP A 200 13.38 24.85 -1.81
N LEU A 201 12.76 25.32 -2.90
CA LEU A 201 13.40 25.47 -4.20
C LEU A 201 13.92 26.90 -4.38
N TYR A 202 15.20 27.02 -4.69
CA TYR A 202 15.90 28.29 -4.93
C TYR A 202 16.39 28.38 -6.36
N GLU A 203 16.55 29.62 -6.84
CA GLU A 203 17.17 29.94 -8.12
C GLU A 203 18.28 30.96 -7.89
N LEU A 204 19.41 30.78 -8.57
CA LEU A 204 20.60 31.64 -8.50
C LEU A 204 21.12 31.93 -9.91
N ASP A 205 21.42 33.20 -10.21
CA ASP A 205 22.14 33.59 -11.42
C ASP A 205 23.61 33.14 -11.34
N LEU A 206 24.08 32.46 -12.38
CA LEU A 206 25.45 31.97 -12.49
C LEU A 206 26.38 33.07 -13.08
N ASP A 207 27.16 33.72 -12.22
CA ASP A 207 28.23 34.66 -12.61
C ASP A 207 29.58 34.19 -12.03
N PRO A 208 30.49 33.65 -12.87
CA PRO A 208 31.81 33.19 -12.41
C PRO A 208 32.64 34.24 -11.69
N ASN A 209 32.39 35.56 -11.92
CA ASN A 209 33.13 36.63 -11.24
C ASN A 209 32.70 36.78 -9.76
N GLN A 210 31.58 36.22 -9.38
CA GLN A 210 31.09 36.25 -7.99
C GLN A 210 31.48 34.99 -7.18
N TRP A 211 32.03 33.98 -7.84
CA TRP A 211 32.44 32.75 -7.15
C TRP A 211 33.71 32.94 -6.36
N THR A 212 33.83 32.24 -5.25
CA THR A 212 35.03 32.25 -4.44
C THR A 212 35.88 31.02 -4.73
N PRO A 213 37.22 31.16 -4.84
CA PRO A 213 38.08 30.00 -4.95
C PRO A 213 37.82 29.01 -3.80
N ALA A 214 37.64 27.75 -4.13
CA ALA A 214 37.44 26.74 -3.09
C ALA A 214 38.65 26.64 -2.18
N ARG A 215 38.41 26.58 -0.88
CA ARG A 215 39.47 26.28 0.09
C ARG A 215 39.91 24.83 -0.09
N PRO A 216 41.21 24.53 0.11
CA PRO A 216 41.66 23.15 0.19
C PRO A 216 40.83 22.39 1.23
N TYR A 217 40.46 21.16 0.90
CA TYR A 217 39.80 20.30 1.85
C TYR A 217 40.72 19.97 3.02
N VAL A 218 40.24 20.12 4.24
CA VAL A 218 40.97 19.74 5.46
C VAL A 218 40.31 18.48 6.00
N ASP A 219 41.04 17.36 5.97
CA ASP A 219 40.57 16.10 6.53
C ASP A 219 40.74 16.11 8.06
N ASP A 220 39.73 16.61 8.75
CA ASP A 220 39.62 16.60 10.22
C ASP A 220 38.73 15.45 10.75
N ARG A 221 38.20 14.61 9.85
CA ARG A 221 37.41 13.46 10.23
C ARG A 221 38.28 12.36 10.83
N PRO A 222 37.74 11.62 11.82
CA PRO A 222 38.46 10.44 12.32
C PRO A 222 38.77 9.49 11.15
N PRO A 223 39.95 8.85 11.15
CA PRO A 223 40.23 7.84 10.15
C PRO A 223 39.09 6.80 10.15
N PRO A 224 38.68 6.28 8.97
CA PRO A 224 37.69 5.25 8.92
C PRO A 224 38.15 4.12 9.84
N THR A 225 37.28 3.76 10.79
CA THR A 225 37.52 2.57 11.59
C THR A 225 37.72 1.43 10.61
N THR A 226 38.83 0.74 10.77
CA THR A 226 39.19 -0.43 9.96
C THR A 226 37.92 -1.25 9.83
N VAL A 227 37.40 -1.39 8.61
CA VAL A 227 36.34 -2.36 8.35
C VAL A 227 36.86 -3.66 8.92
N LEU A 228 36.17 -4.21 9.90
CA LEU A 228 36.50 -5.51 10.45
C LEU A 228 36.84 -6.40 9.27
N ASP A 229 38.03 -6.92 9.29
CA ASP A 229 38.55 -7.78 8.24
C ASP A 229 37.46 -8.78 7.88
N ASP A 230 37.02 -8.78 6.66
CA ASP A 230 35.81 -9.44 6.19
C ASP A 230 36.05 -10.97 6.07
N GLU A 231 36.71 -11.53 7.04
CA GLU A 231 36.50 -12.90 7.44
C GLU A 231 35.10 -13.00 8.11
N ALA A 232 34.10 -12.40 7.43
CA ALA A 232 32.74 -12.79 7.65
C ALA A 232 32.75 -14.31 7.53
N VAL A 233 32.60 -15.00 8.66
CA VAL A 233 32.45 -16.44 8.71
C VAL A 233 31.24 -16.77 7.83
N VAL A 234 31.49 -16.88 6.54
CA VAL A 234 30.50 -17.33 5.58
C VAL A 234 30.27 -18.79 5.92
N SER A 235 29.28 -19.03 6.75
CA SER A 235 28.86 -20.37 7.05
C SER A 235 28.54 -21.11 5.74
N THR A 236 28.92 -22.36 5.67
CA THR A 236 28.60 -23.21 4.51
C THR A 236 27.08 -23.08 4.22
N PRO A 237 26.69 -22.79 2.96
CA PRO A 237 25.29 -22.71 2.60
C PRO A 237 24.54 -23.96 3.02
N ARG A 238 23.49 -23.84 3.79
CA ARG A 238 22.62 -24.94 4.23
C ARG A 238 21.22 -24.73 3.68
N PRO A 239 20.42 -25.81 3.50
CA PRO A 239 19.02 -25.67 3.12
C PRO A 239 18.29 -24.78 4.13
N TYR A 240 17.50 -23.85 3.60
CA TYR A 240 16.70 -22.94 4.43
C TYR A 240 15.63 -23.72 5.19
N ARG A 241 15.51 -23.46 6.52
CA ARG A 241 14.53 -24.08 7.40
C ARG A 241 13.61 -22.99 7.97
N ALA A 242 12.48 -22.79 7.32
CA ALA A 242 11.52 -21.75 7.69
C ALA A 242 11.04 -21.84 9.13
N LEU A 243 10.77 -23.06 9.63
CA LEU A 243 10.24 -23.28 10.98
C LEU A 243 11.16 -22.78 12.10
N GLU A 244 12.48 -22.75 11.87
CA GLU A 244 13.45 -22.25 12.86
C GLU A 244 13.30 -20.74 13.11
N THR A 245 12.73 -20.01 12.16
CA THR A 245 12.58 -18.54 12.20
C THR A 245 11.12 -18.09 12.29
N LEU A 246 10.16 -19.03 12.36
CA LEU A 246 8.72 -18.75 12.36
C LEU A 246 8.16 -18.54 13.80
N ALA A 247 8.97 -18.10 14.72
CA ALA A 247 8.52 -17.79 16.07
C ALA A 247 7.61 -16.55 16.10
N PRO A 248 6.71 -16.40 17.09
CA PRO A 248 5.93 -15.18 17.29
C PRO A 248 6.84 -13.96 17.39
N GLN A 249 6.58 -12.93 16.56
CA GLN A 249 7.39 -11.72 16.48
C GLN A 249 6.78 -10.56 17.26
N ALA A 250 5.46 -10.55 17.40
CA ALA A 250 4.75 -9.50 18.10
C ALA A 250 3.53 -10.06 18.81
N TRP A 251 3.23 -9.50 19.98
CA TRP A 251 2.01 -9.74 20.73
C TRP A 251 1.25 -8.43 20.87
N THR A 252 -0.05 -8.47 20.66
CA THR A 252 -0.94 -7.32 20.84
C THR A 252 -2.03 -7.68 21.83
N GLY A 253 -2.40 -6.71 22.67
CA GLY A 253 -3.52 -6.84 23.59
C GLY A 253 -4.32 -5.55 23.59
N GLN A 254 -5.64 -5.66 23.51
CA GLN A 254 -6.53 -4.49 23.56
C GLN A 254 -7.87 -4.84 24.18
N LEU A 255 -8.54 -3.86 24.76
CA LEU A 255 -9.93 -3.95 25.16
C LEU A 255 -10.81 -3.41 24.01
N ALA A 256 -11.90 -4.08 23.74
CA ALA A 256 -12.85 -3.73 22.69
C ALA A 256 -14.28 -4.03 23.15
N ILE A 257 -15.25 -3.65 22.33
CA ILE A 257 -16.64 -4.09 22.48
C ILE A 257 -16.83 -5.31 21.60
N GLY A 258 -17.12 -6.44 22.21
CA GLY A 258 -17.42 -7.71 21.53
C GLY A 258 -18.91 -7.92 21.28
N SER A 259 -19.27 -9.12 20.90
CA SER A 259 -20.68 -9.50 20.63
C SER A 259 -21.55 -9.51 21.90
N PHE A 260 -20.97 -9.61 23.08
CA PHE A 260 -21.67 -9.75 24.37
C PHE A 260 -21.25 -8.67 25.40
N GLY A 261 -20.69 -7.56 24.98
CA GLY A 261 -20.24 -6.50 25.87
C GLY A 261 -18.74 -6.24 25.75
N GLN A 262 -18.07 -6.06 26.89
CA GLN A 262 -16.62 -5.83 26.88
C GLN A 262 -15.85 -7.12 26.55
N ALA A 263 -14.83 -6.99 25.73
CA ALA A 263 -13.97 -8.09 25.33
C ALA A 263 -12.50 -7.72 25.42
N ALA A 264 -11.66 -8.70 25.78
CA ALA A 264 -10.22 -8.63 25.66
C ALA A 264 -9.78 -9.36 24.39
N ILE A 265 -8.99 -8.69 23.56
CA ILE A 265 -8.44 -9.26 22.33
C ILE A 265 -6.94 -9.46 22.53
N ILE A 266 -6.46 -10.65 22.26
CA ILE A 266 -5.04 -11.01 22.29
C ILE A 266 -4.68 -11.53 20.90
N GLY A 267 -3.64 -10.98 20.31
CA GLY A 267 -3.17 -11.38 18.99
C GLY A 267 -1.67 -11.63 18.96
N THR A 268 -1.25 -12.53 18.09
CA THR A 268 0.15 -12.69 17.72
C THR A 268 0.29 -13.00 16.23
N ASN A 269 1.39 -12.58 15.67
CA ASN A 269 1.73 -12.90 14.30
C ASN A 269 3.22 -13.25 14.19
N GLY A 270 3.56 -13.94 13.13
CA GLY A 270 4.93 -14.27 12.79
C GLY A 270 5.09 -14.50 11.31
N ALA A 271 6.32 -14.27 10.85
CA ALA A 271 6.74 -14.64 9.52
C ALA A 271 8.16 -15.21 9.59
N ASP A 272 8.49 -16.12 8.70
CA ASP A 272 9.85 -16.59 8.58
C ASP A 272 10.76 -15.47 7.99
N ILE A 273 12.05 -15.56 8.21
CA ILE A 273 13.02 -14.52 7.81
C ILE A 273 13.05 -14.29 6.29
N ALA A 274 12.69 -15.29 5.50
CA ALA A 274 12.58 -15.18 4.05
C ALA A 274 11.21 -14.63 3.59
N GLY A 275 10.23 -14.47 4.49
CA GLY A 275 8.89 -14.01 4.18
C GLY A 275 8.07 -14.99 3.32
N LEU A 276 8.41 -16.27 3.32
CA LEU A 276 7.71 -17.31 2.57
C LEU A 276 6.47 -17.82 3.30
N HIS A 277 6.53 -17.83 4.62
CA HIS A 277 5.48 -18.26 5.51
C HIS A 277 5.08 -17.09 6.41
N ALA A 278 3.79 -16.91 6.63
CA ALA A 278 3.27 -15.95 7.60
C ALA A 278 2.04 -16.52 8.29
N TYR A 279 1.85 -16.20 9.55
CA TYR A 279 0.64 -16.56 10.27
C TYR A 279 0.15 -15.42 11.15
N ASN A 280 -1.13 -15.49 11.49
CA ASN A 280 -1.80 -14.62 12.45
C ASN A 280 -2.67 -15.51 13.35
N LEU A 281 -2.59 -15.30 14.65
CA LEU A 281 -3.46 -15.91 15.66
C LEU A 281 -4.14 -14.79 16.44
N ILE A 282 -5.43 -14.90 16.63
CA ILE A 282 -6.21 -13.92 17.38
C ILE A 282 -7.19 -14.64 18.31
N THR A 283 -7.31 -14.14 19.51
CA THR A 283 -8.25 -14.65 20.52
C THR A 283 -9.03 -13.47 21.08
N THR A 284 -10.34 -13.58 21.11
CA THR A 284 -11.23 -12.63 21.78
C THR A 284 -11.87 -13.34 22.97
N ILE A 285 -11.78 -12.73 24.14
CA ILE A 285 -12.38 -13.22 25.39
C ILE A 285 -13.49 -12.23 25.77
N GLU A 286 -14.72 -12.67 25.72
CA GLU A 286 -15.89 -11.92 26.18
C GLU A 286 -15.90 -11.85 27.70
N LEU A 287 -15.62 -10.68 28.28
CA LEU A 287 -15.35 -10.54 29.71
C LEU A 287 -16.58 -10.79 30.61
N GLU A 288 -17.77 -10.51 30.10
CA GLU A 288 -19.02 -10.70 30.86
C GLU A 288 -19.46 -12.17 30.91
N ARG A 289 -19.14 -12.96 29.89
CA ARG A 289 -19.57 -14.35 29.76
C ARG A 289 -18.45 -15.38 29.88
N GLY A 290 -17.21 -14.96 29.70
CA GLY A 290 -16.06 -15.85 29.64
C GLY A 290 -15.94 -16.66 28.34
N ASP A 291 -16.76 -16.35 27.30
CA ASP A 291 -16.70 -17.03 26.02
C ASP A 291 -15.42 -16.66 25.29
N VAL A 292 -14.83 -17.63 24.57
CA VAL A 292 -13.57 -17.47 23.86
C VAL A 292 -13.78 -17.71 22.37
N ASN A 293 -13.51 -16.70 21.54
CA ASN A 293 -13.44 -16.80 20.10
C ASN A 293 -11.98 -16.88 19.67
N VAL A 294 -11.66 -17.76 18.72
CA VAL A 294 -10.28 -17.98 18.26
C VAL A 294 -10.24 -17.98 16.75
N GLY A 295 -9.28 -17.29 16.18
CA GLY A 295 -8.99 -17.29 14.75
C GLY A 295 -7.52 -17.55 14.47
N ALA A 296 -7.24 -18.34 13.45
CA ALA A 296 -5.91 -18.60 12.94
C ALA A 296 -5.91 -18.44 11.41
N ALA A 297 -4.94 -17.74 10.87
CA ALA A 297 -4.72 -17.60 9.44
C ALA A 297 -3.26 -17.91 9.13
N TYR A 298 -3.03 -18.53 7.98
CA TYR A 298 -1.71 -18.89 7.48
C TYR A 298 -1.62 -18.56 6.00
N GLY A 299 -0.47 -18.05 5.59
CA GLY A 299 -0.13 -17.75 4.21
C GLY A 299 1.21 -18.34 3.80
N TYR A 300 1.28 -18.86 2.59
CA TYR A 300 2.51 -19.33 1.96
C TYR A 300 2.70 -18.67 0.60
N GLY A 301 3.83 -18.00 0.42
CA GLY A 301 4.13 -17.17 -0.75
C GLY A 301 5.45 -17.51 -1.46
N ALA A 302 5.95 -18.74 -1.33
CA ALA A 302 7.22 -19.15 -1.96
C ALA A 302 7.19 -19.31 -3.50
N SER A 303 6.00 -19.27 -4.08
CA SER A 303 5.82 -19.37 -5.54
C SER A 303 5.08 -18.14 -6.07
N ARG A 304 4.92 -18.07 -7.40
CA ARG A 304 4.02 -17.07 -8.02
C ARG A 304 2.55 -17.25 -7.56
N TYR A 305 2.24 -18.38 -6.93
CA TYR A 305 0.91 -18.70 -6.38
C TYR A 305 0.93 -18.48 -4.87
N GLY A 306 -0.04 -17.74 -4.35
CA GLY A 306 -0.24 -17.56 -2.91
C GLY A 306 -1.20 -18.60 -2.37
N LEU A 307 -0.74 -19.45 -1.44
CA LEU A 307 -1.63 -20.35 -0.69
C LEU A 307 -2.06 -19.67 0.61
N ARG A 308 -3.32 -19.86 0.98
CA ARG A 308 -3.89 -19.34 2.23
C ARG A 308 -4.72 -20.43 2.88
N ALA A 309 -4.69 -20.48 4.21
CA ALA A 309 -5.58 -21.30 5.01
C ALA A 309 -6.02 -20.47 6.22
N ALA A 310 -7.25 -20.68 6.67
CA ALA A 310 -7.73 -20.08 7.90
C ALA A 310 -8.69 -21.04 8.61
N MET A 311 -8.71 -20.95 9.94
CA MET A 311 -9.68 -21.62 10.80
C MET A 311 -10.13 -20.68 11.91
N ALA A 312 -11.38 -20.80 12.33
CA ALA A 312 -11.87 -20.03 13.45
C ALA A 312 -13.00 -20.76 14.18
N ARG A 313 -13.13 -20.44 15.45
CA ARG A 313 -14.30 -20.70 16.28
C ARG A 313 -14.85 -19.37 16.73
N THR A 314 -16.10 -19.09 16.40
CA THR A 314 -16.79 -17.88 16.85
C THR A 314 -18.13 -18.21 17.48
N LEU A 315 -18.46 -17.48 18.55
CA LEU A 315 -19.78 -17.45 19.13
C LEU A 315 -20.47 -16.15 18.68
N ALA A 316 -21.53 -16.26 17.90
CA ALA A 316 -22.24 -15.12 17.35
C ALA A 316 -23.61 -14.96 18.01
N HIS A 317 -23.88 -13.75 18.51
CA HIS A 317 -25.20 -13.41 19.05
C HIS A 317 -26.12 -12.96 17.92
N ARG A 318 -27.28 -13.62 17.77
CA ARG A 318 -28.29 -13.34 16.75
C ARG A 318 -29.50 -12.69 17.37
N THR A 319 -29.77 -11.44 17.02
CA THR A 319 -30.92 -10.68 17.51
C THR A 319 -31.96 -10.41 16.43
N SER A 320 -31.67 -10.82 15.18
CA SER A 320 -32.44 -10.42 13.98
C SER A 320 -33.70 -11.25 13.72
N ILE A 321 -33.97 -12.32 14.46
CA ILE A 321 -35.18 -13.12 14.27
C ILE A 321 -36.30 -12.66 15.20
N ARG A 322 -37.48 -12.53 14.62
CA ARG A 322 -38.72 -12.24 15.34
C ARG A 322 -39.69 -13.38 15.14
N LEU A 323 -40.18 -13.93 16.25
CA LEU A 323 -41.32 -14.85 16.28
C LEU A 323 -42.50 -14.11 16.87
N ASP A 324 -43.63 -14.11 16.16
CA ASP A 324 -44.84 -13.38 16.55
C ASP A 324 -44.61 -11.91 16.90
N GLY A 325 -43.72 -11.26 16.10
CA GLY A 325 -43.37 -9.85 16.29
C GLY A 325 -42.41 -9.57 17.45
N ARG A 326 -42.03 -10.57 18.25
CA ARG A 326 -41.10 -10.43 19.38
C ARG A 326 -39.69 -10.85 18.97
N PRO A 327 -38.63 -10.08 19.32
CA PRO A 327 -37.26 -10.49 19.08
C PRO A 327 -36.95 -11.75 19.89
N GLN A 328 -36.33 -12.73 19.23
CA GLN A 328 -35.89 -14.00 19.83
C GLN A 328 -34.39 -14.12 19.63
N PRO A 329 -33.58 -13.61 20.56
CA PRO A 329 -32.14 -13.73 20.47
C PRO A 329 -31.69 -15.17 20.73
N TRP A 330 -30.66 -15.62 19.99
CA TRP A 330 -29.96 -16.88 20.28
C TRP A 330 -28.49 -16.77 19.92
N ASN A 331 -27.69 -17.71 20.43
CA ASN A 331 -26.27 -17.80 20.12
C ASN A 331 -26.01 -18.93 19.13
N GLU A 332 -25.16 -18.66 18.15
CA GLU A 332 -24.65 -19.66 17.21
C GLU A 332 -23.15 -19.85 17.46
N GLU A 333 -22.71 -21.09 17.63
CA GLU A 333 -21.32 -21.47 17.52
C GLU A 333 -21.02 -21.79 16.05
N ILE A 334 -20.00 -21.14 15.50
CA ILE A 334 -19.56 -21.32 14.12
C ILE A 334 -18.10 -21.79 14.14
N LEU A 335 -17.89 -23.00 13.63
CA LEU A 335 -16.56 -23.51 13.34
C LEU A 335 -16.31 -23.33 11.85
N SER A 336 -15.28 -22.56 11.52
CA SER A 336 -14.94 -22.21 10.14
C SER A 336 -13.59 -22.78 9.76
N ALA A 337 -13.47 -23.28 8.53
CA ALA A 337 -12.20 -23.60 7.91
C ALA A 337 -12.20 -23.19 6.44
N SER A 338 -11.10 -22.70 5.94
CA SER A 338 -10.94 -22.37 4.52
C SER A 338 -9.52 -22.62 4.04
N ALA A 339 -9.39 -22.97 2.77
CA ALA A 339 -8.12 -23.03 2.06
C ALA A 339 -8.29 -22.40 0.68
N GLY A 340 -7.30 -21.63 0.25
CA GLY A 340 -7.39 -20.88 -1.01
C GLY A 340 -6.07 -20.75 -1.74
N LEU A 341 -6.17 -20.55 -3.05
CA LEU A 341 -5.08 -20.34 -3.99
C LEU A 341 -5.29 -19.00 -4.69
N GLY A 342 -4.32 -18.10 -4.60
CA GLY A 342 -4.29 -16.83 -5.32
C GLY A 342 -3.30 -16.86 -6.48
N ILE A 343 -3.75 -16.46 -7.66
CA ILE A 343 -2.96 -16.44 -8.90
C ILE A 343 -2.92 -14.99 -9.40
N PRO A 344 -1.80 -14.29 -9.25
CA PRO A 344 -1.64 -12.99 -9.87
C PRO A 344 -1.45 -13.18 -11.39
N ILE A 345 -2.37 -12.60 -12.16
CA ILE A 345 -2.30 -12.61 -13.62
C ILE A 345 -1.42 -11.46 -14.12
N ARG A 346 -1.62 -10.29 -13.54
CA ARG A 346 -0.83 -9.08 -13.82
C ARG A 346 -0.55 -8.35 -12.50
N ARG A 347 0.70 -7.94 -12.33
CA ARG A 347 1.12 -6.99 -11.30
C ARG A 347 1.92 -5.91 -11.98
N ALA A 348 1.38 -4.71 -11.99
CA ALA A 348 2.04 -3.54 -12.55
C ALA A 348 1.67 -2.33 -11.70
N THR A 349 2.41 -1.24 -11.82
CA THR A 349 2.14 0.02 -11.12
C THR A 349 0.80 0.61 -11.56
N GLU A 350 0.39 0.33 -12.81
CA GLU A 350 -0.89 0.78 -13.34
C GLU A 350 -2.08 -0.04 -12.80
N GLY A 351 -1.83 -1.18 -12.18
CA GLY A 351 -2.88 -1.98 -11.58
C GLY A 351 -2.56 -3.46 -11.46
N THR A 352 -3.33 -4.14 -10.67
CA THR A 352 -3.22 -5.57 -10.38
C THR A 352 -4.45 -6.30 -10.91
N LEU A 353 -4.23 -7.48 -11.51
CA LEU A 353 -5.29 -8.41 -11.88
C LEU A 353 -4.95 -9.77 -11.26
N ALA A 354 -5.87 -10.35 -10.52
CA ALA A 354 -5.69 -11.65 -9.88
C ALA A 354 -6.94 -12.51 -9.98
N VAL A 355 -6.71 -13.82 -9.97
CA VAL A 355 -7.76 -14.83 -9.84
C VAL A 355 -7.49 -15.62 -8.57
N SER A 356 -8.51 -15.94 -7.81
CA SER A 356 -8.40 -16.80 -6.63
C SER A 356 -9.45 -17.90 -6.64
N PHE A 357 -9.09 -19.02 -6.05
CA PHE A 357 -9.99 -20.14 -5.80
C PHE A 357 -9.91 -20.47 -4.31
N ASP A 358 -11.04 -20.84 -3.73
CA ASP A 358 -11.11 -21.24 -2.34
C ASP A 358 -12.11 -22.37 -2.12
N TYR A 359 -11.83 -23.20 -1.13
CA TYR A 359 -12.81 -24.06 -0.47
C TYR A 359 -13.01 -23.56 0.94
N ALA A 360 -14.26 -23.38 1.35
CA ALA A 360 -14.57 -22.94 2.68
C ALA A 360 -15.75 -23.75 3.26
N VAL A 361 -15.65 -24.06 4.56
CA VAL A 361 -16.67 -24.76 5.31
C VAL A 361 -16.97 -24.04 6.61
N ASP A 362 -18.26 -23.92 6.94
CA ASP A 362 -18.77 -23.45 8.22
C ASP A 362 -19.70 -24.51 8.80
N TRP A 363 -19.34 -25.05 9.95
CA TRP A 363 -20.24 -25.83 10.78
C TRP A 363 -20.92 -24.88 11.76
N ILE A 364 -22.22 -24.72 11.63
CA ILE A 364 -23.02 -23.78 12.41
C ILE A 364 -23.92 -24.57 13.33
N ARG A 365 -23.75 -24.33 14.63
CA ARG A 365 -24.54 -24.98 15.68
C ARG A 365 -25.18 -23.92 16.56
N ARG A 366 -26.45 -24.13 16.90
CA ARG A 366 -27.13 -23.29 17.87
C ARG A 366 -26.64 -23.63 19.29
N ALA A 367 -26.03 -22.65 19.95
CA ALA A 367 -25.48 -22.88 21.32
C ALA A 367 -26.54 -22.75 22.41
N ASP A 368 -27.44 -21.73 22.29
CA ASP A 368 -28.54 -21.49 23.22
C ASP A 368 -29.79 -21.21 22.41
N ALA A 369 -30.83 -22.01 22.54
CA ALA A 369 -32.12 -21.74 21.92
C ALA A 369 -33.19 -21.62 23.01
N PRO A 370 -34.12 -20.64 22.91
CA PRO A 370 -35.32 -20.67 23.74
C PRO A 370 -36.05 -22.01 23.57
N SER A 371 -36.56 -22.56 24.65
CA SER A 371 -37.19 -23.88 24.69
C SER A 371 -38.37 -24.08 23.72
N THR A 372 -38.94 -22.98 23.23
CA THR A 372 -40.02 -22.94 22.22
C THR A 372 -39.52 -23.20 20.77
N ILE A 373 -38.22 -23.23 20.53
CA ILE A 373 -37.61 -23.46 19.20
C ILE A 373 -36.82 -24.78 19.20
N ALA A 374 -37.00 -25.62 20.16
CA ALA A 374 -36.12 -26.74 20.49
C ALA A 374 -36.26 -27.99 19.61
N ASP A 375 -37.19 -28.05 18.67
CA ASP A 375 -37.30 -29.19 17.76
C ASP A 375 -36.36 -28.98 16.52
N PRO A 376 -35.25 -29.72 16.43
CA PRO A 376 -34.33 -29.62 15.31
C PRO A 376 -34.93 -30.08 13.97
N THR A 377 -36.07 -30.75 14.00
CA THR A 377 -36.73 -31.30 12.82
C THR A 377 -37.84 -30.40 12.27
N GLN A 378 -38.31 -29.42 13.02
CA GLN A 378 -39.32 -28.47 12.55
C GLN A 378 -38.70 -27.27 11.82
N THR A 379 -39.06 -27.09 10.58
CA THR A 379 -38.80 -25.86 9.82
C THR A 379 -39.87 -24.82 10.16
N VAL A 380 -39.56 -23.91 11.07
CA VAL A 380 -40.39 -22.73 11.29
C VAL A 380 -39.94 -21.67 10.29
N PRO A 381 -40.87 -21.10 9.47
CA PRO A 381 -40.50 -20.05 8.53
C PRO A 381 -39.71 -18.90 9.22
N GLY A 382 -38.55 -18.56 8.70
CA GLY A 382 -37.69 -17.51 9.25
C GLY A 382 -36.76 -17.94 10.38
N VAL A 383 -36.79 -19.18 10.86
CA VAL A 383 -35.88 -19.71 11.88
C VAL A 383 -34.86 -20.65 11.23
N PRO A 384 -33.53 -20.39 11.37
CA PRO A 384 -32.51 -21.28 10.83
C PRO A 384 -32.54 -22.65 11.53
N ARG A 385 -32.18 -23.71 10.79
CA ARG A 385 -31.99 -25.04 11.37
C ARG A 385 -30.92 -25.02 12.44
N SER A 386 -31.04 -25.90 13.45
CA SER A 386 -30.10 -25.96 14.59
C SER A 386 -28.69 -26.33 14.17
N ASP A 387 -28.52 -27.31 13.30
CA ASP A 387 -27.23 -27.76 12.80
C ASP A 387 -27.20 -27.59 11.28
N PHE A 388 -26.26 -26.79 10.81
CA PHE A 388 -26.16 -26.42 9.41
C PHE A 388 -24.71 -26.33 8.97
N VAL A 389 -24.42 -26.87 7.79
CA VAL A 389 -23.09 -26.78 7.19
C VAL A 389 -23.17 -26.00 5.89
N ASN A 390 -22.44 -24.87 5.82
CA ASN A 390 -22.09 -24.25 4.55
C ASN A 390 -20.75 -24.82 4.08
N ALA A 391 -20.71 -25.43 2.92
CA ALA A 391 -19.44 -25.91 2.34
C ALA A 391 -19.46 -25.74 0.83
N GLY A 392 -18.43 -25.11 0.28
CA GLY A 392 -18.43 -24.80 -1.12
C GLY A 392 -17.10 -24.37 -1.69
N LEU A 393 -17.06 -24.41 -3.03
CA LEU A 393 -15.96 -23.90 -3.83
C LEU A 393 -16.27 -22.48 -4.30
N GLY A 394 -15.29 -21.60 -4.14
CA GLY A 394 -15.29 -20.22 -4.61
C GLY A 394 -14.28 -19.98 -5.71
N ALA A 395 -14.64 -19.09 -6.63
CA ALA A 395 -13.72 -18.51 -7.61
C ALA A 395 -13.95 -17.00 -7.66
N ARG A 396 -12.86 -16.21 -7.73
CA ARG A 396 -12.96 -14.76 -7.79
C ARG A 396 -11.94 -14.19 -8.75
N VAL A 397 -12.36 -13.19 -9.52
CA VAL A 397 -11.50 -12.30 -10.30
C VAL A 397 -11.50 -10.94 -9.61
N SER A 398 -10.34 -10.36 -9.42
CA SER A 398 -10.16 -9.03 -8.84
C SER A 398 -9.21 -8.19 -9.67
N TYR A 399 -9.57 -6.91 -9.83
CA TYR A 399 -8.77 -5.89 -10.49
C TYR A 399 -8.73 -4.65 -9.62
N GLY A 400 -7.57 -3.98 -9.56
CA GLY A 400 -7.43 -2.71 -8.85
C GLY A 400 -6.31 -1.87 -9.43
N ASN A 401 -6.58 -0.57 -9.60
CA ASN A 401 -5.60 0.43 -10.04
C ASN A 401 -5.74 1.74 -9.25
N THR A 402 -6.23 1.66 -8.03
CA THR A 402 -6.43 2.85 -7.18
C THR A 402 -5.11 3.51 -6.82
N ARG A 403 -5.12 4.83 -6.80
CA ARG A 403 -3.99 5.68 -6.43
C ARG A 403 -4.38 6.61 -5.30
N GLY A 404 -3.49 6.74 -4.32
CA GLY A 404 -3.56 7.72 -3.25
C GLY A 404 -2.26 8.50 -3.20
N TYR A 405 -2.33 9.78 -2.89
CA TYR A 405 -1.16 10.64 -2.72
C TYR A 405 -1.05 11.03 -1.25
N LEU A 406 0.15 11.42 -0.81
CA LEU A 406 0.47 11.67 0.60
C LEU A 406 -0.50 12.64 1.30
N TYR A 407 -0.97 13.67 0.59
CA TYR A 407 -1.85 14.69 1.14
C TYR A 407 -3.34 14.44 0.87
N ASN A 408 -3.71 13.37 0.20
CA ASN A 408 -5.10 13.05 -0.10
C ASN A 408 -5.82 12.40 1.08
N LEU A 409 -7.14 12.53 1.08
CA LEU A 409 -8.05 11.93 2.07
C LEU A 409 -8.33 10.43 1.74
N GLY A 410 -7.27 9.65 1.54
CA GLY A 410 -7.33 8.28 1.04
C GLY A 410 -7.19 8.20 -0.49
N PRO A 411 -7.55 7.08 -1.12
CA PRO A 411 -7.51 6.97 -2.57
C PRO A 411 -8.35 8.04 -3.23
N SER A 412 -7.82 8.68 -4.29
CA SER A 412 -8.45 9.79 -5.02
C SER A 412 -8.68 9.50 -6.50
N GLU A 413 -8.06 8.46 -7.04
CA GLU A 413 -8.15 8.07 -8.45
C GLU A 413 -8.16 6.56 -8.60
N GLY A 414 -8.77 6.07 -9.70
CA GLY A 414 -8.76 4.68 -10.10
C GLY A 414 -9.96 3.88 -9.61
N HIS A 415 -9.88 2.58 -9.82
CA HIS A 415 -10.98 1.65 -9.60
C HIS A 415 -10.52 0.36 -8.93
N GLU A 416 -11.40 -0.23 -8.15
CA GLU A 416 -11.32 -1.61 -7.68
C GLU A 416 -12.56 -2.36 -8.17
N LEU A 417 -12.37 -3.57 -8.68
CA LEU A 417 -13.44 -4.44 -9.16
C LEU A 417 -13.19 -5.85 -8.67
N SER A 418 -14.19 -6.52 -8.17
CA SER A 418 -14.17 -7.97 -8.00
C SER A 418 -15.49 -8.63 -8.34
N VAL A 419 -15.41 -9.80 -8.96
CA VAL A 419 -16.57 -10.66 -9.22
C VAL A 419 -16.21 -12.04 -8.68
N GLY A 420 -17.10 -12.61 -7.88
CA GLY A 420 -16.96 -13.91 -7.27
C GLY A 420 -18.14 -14.82 -7.57
N LEU A 421 -17.85 -16.09 -7.72
CA LEU A 421 -18.81 -17.18 -7.84
C LEU A 421 -18.56 -18.17 -6.70
N ARG A 422 -19.59 -18.64 -6.04
CA ARG A 422 -19.52 -19.70 -5.05
C ARG A 422 -20.60 -20.74 -5.28
N ILE A 423 -20.20 -22.00 -5.22
CA ILE A 423 -21.08 -23.15 -5.35
C ILE A 423 -21.03 -23.95 -4.04
N ASP A 424 -22.14 -23.98 -3.32
CA ASP A 424 -22.35 -24.84 -2.17
C ASP A 424 -23.14 -26.08 -2.62
N HIS A 425 -22.67 -27.28 -2.25
CA HIS A 425 -23.28 -28.52 -2.71
C HIS A 425 -23.05 -29.65 -1.68
N PRO A 426 -24.01 -30.59 -1.50
CA PRO A 426 -23.88 -31.71 -0.57
C PRO A 426 -22.65 -32.58 -0.83
N THR A 427 -22.23 -32.75 -2.08
CA THR A 427 -20.97 -33.48 -2.40
C THR A 427 -19.70 -32.77 -1.90
N LEU A 428 -19.79 -31.48 -1.57
CA LEU A 428 -18.74 -30.69 -0.95
C LEU A 428 -18.91 -30.60 0.58
N GLY A 429 -19.91 -31.30 1.14
CA GLY A 429 -20.21 -31.29 2.58
C GLY A 429 -21.26 -30.26 3.01
N ALA A 430 -21.89 -29.53 2.09
CA ALA A 430 -22.93 -28.57 2.44
C ALA A 430 -24.26 -29.23 2.82
N SER A 431 -25.01 -28.61 3.71
CA SER A 431 -26.40 -29.02 4.02
C SER A 431 -27.38 -28.69 2.90
N THR A 432 -27.03 -27.80 1.97
CA THR A 432 -27.91 -27.30 0.91
C THR A 432 -27.19 -27.13 -0.40
N ARG A 433 -27.94 -26.89 -1.47
CA ARG A 433 -27.43 -26.48 -2.77
C ARG A 433 -27.62 -24.98 -2.92
N ALA A 434 -26.57 -24.26 -3.24
CA ALA A 434 -26.67 -22.82 -3.53
C ALA A 434 -25.62 -22.41 -4.57
N LEU A 435 -26.04 -21.50 -5.44
CA LEU A 435 -25.14 -20.77 -6.33
C LEU A 435 -25.21 -19.30 -5.95
N THR A 436 -24.06 -18.72 -5.60
CA THR A 436 -23.95 -17.31 -5.22
C THR A 436 -23.00 -16.60 -6.18
N VAL A 437 -23.48 -15.51 -6.78
CA VAL A 437 -22.65 -14.56 -7.51
C VAL A 437 -22.57 -13.30 -6.69
N ASN A 438 -21.37 -12.76 -6.51
CA ASN A 438 -21.17 -11.48 -5.84
C ASN A 438 -20.30 -10.57 -6.69
N TRP A 439 -20.54 -9.28 -6.58
CA TRP A 439 -19.78 -8.25 -7.26
C TRP A 439 -19.50 -7.10 -6.32
N PHE A 440 -18.38 -6.47 -6.56
CA PHE A 440 -17.93 -5.30 -5.85
C PHE A 440 -17.22 -4.39 -6.83
N TRP A 441 -17.54 -3.11 -6.80
CA TRP A 441 -16.84 -2.09 -7.54
C TRP A 441 -16.70 -0.86 -6.66
N ARG A 442 -15.55 -0.19 -6.74
CA ARG A 442 -15.29 1.09 -6.11
C ARG A 442 -14.51 1.96 -7.08
N GLY A 443 -14.95 3.19 -7.26
CA GLY A 443 -14.30 4.19 -8.07
C GLY A 443 -13.98 5.44 -7.28
N TYR A 444 -12.89 6.09 -7.65
CA TYR A 444 -12.42 7.32 -7.04
C TYR A 444 -12.13 8.34 -8.12
N TRP A 445 -12.52 9.59 -7.89
CA TRP A 445 -12.29 10.70 -8.80
C TRP A 445 -11.82 11.93 -8.04
N LYS A 446 -10.65 12.44 -8.45
CA LYS A 446 -10.17 13.76 -8.01
C LYS A 446 -11.06 14.83 -8.68
N LEU A 447 -11.50 15.81 -7.91
CA LEU A 447 -12.36 16.88 -8.42
C LEU A 447 -11.53 18.10 -8.81
N PRO A 448 -11.93 18.89 -9.83
CA PRO A 448 -11.09 19.92 -10.42
C PRO A 448 -10.95 21.20 -9.57
N TRP A 449 -11.72 21.33 -8.49
CA TRP A 449 -11.72 22.55 -7.65
C TRP A 449 -10.87 22.44 -6.39
N GLY A 450 -9.70 21.86 -6.47
CA GLY A 450 -8.72 21.78 -5.39
C GLY A 450 -7.88 20.51 -5.42
N ASP A 451 -6.88 20.45 -4.56
CA ASP A 451 -5.95 19.32 -4.52
C ASP A 451 -6.47 18.11 -3.73
N THR A 452 -7.38 18.36 -2.79
CA THR A 452 -7.84 17.35 -1.85
C THR A 452 -9.28 16.84 -2.06
N PRO A 453 -10.23 17.59 -2.71
CA PRO A 453 -11.59 17.09 -2.88
C PRO A 453 -11.63 15.82 -3.73
N ALA A 454 -12.30 14.80 -3.23
CA ALA A 454 -12.45 13.52 -3.90
C ALA A 454 -13.89 13.00 -3.80
N LEU A 455 -14.33 12.38 -4.88
CA LEU A 455 -15.58 11.62 -4.92
C LEU A 455 -15.24 10.14 -4.89
N ALA A 456 -15.89 9.40 -4.01
CA ALA A 456 -15.79 7.95 -3.93
C ALA A 456 -17.18 7.33 -4.12
N LEU A 457 -17.31 6.38 -5.04
CA LEU A 457 -18.52 5.60 -5.21
C LEU A 457 -18.19 4.12 -5.02
N ARG A 458 -18.88 3.48 -4.10
CA ARG A 458 -18.84 2.03 -3.89
C ARG A 458 -20.14 1.43 -4.35
N TYR A 459 -20.07 0.34 -5.10
CA TYR A 459 -21.23 -0.46 -5.47
C TYR A 459 -20.94 -1.94 -5.17
N ALA A 460 -21.79 -2.56 -4.39
CA ALA A 460 -21.69 -3.97 -4.01
C ALA A 460 -23.02 -4.67 -4.16
N GLY A 461 -22.99 -5.95 -4.46
CA GLY A 461 -24.18 -6.75 -4.52
C GLY A 461 -23.90 -8.23 -4.56
N ALA A 462 -24.93 -9.02 -4.36
CA ALA A 462 -24.89 -10.45 -4.57
C ALA A 462 -26.28 -10.98 -4.94
N ALA A 463 -26.30 -12.06 -5.70
CA ALA A 463 -27.49 -12.83 -6.00
C ALA A 463 -27.25 -14.30 -5.67
N ARG A 464 -28.24 -14.94 -5.06
CA ARG A 464 -28.19 -16.36 -4.68
C ARG A 464 -29.42 -17.08 -5.21
N VAL A 465 -29.14 -18.19 -5.89
CA VAL A 465 -30.14 -19.20 -6.21
C VAL A 465 -29.86 -20.38 -5.29
N ASN A 466 -30.83 -20.75 -4.47
CA ASN A 466 -30.68 -21.84 -3.49
C ASN A 466 -32.00 -22.61 -3.32
N ASP A 467 -31.89 -23.82 -2.78
CA ASP A 467 -33.00 -24.47 -2.10
C ASP A 467 -33.14 -23.73 -0.74
N LEU A 468 -34.21 -23.07 -0.52
CA LEU A 468 -34.48 -22.13 0.58
C LEU A 468 -34.41 -22.75 2.00
N SER A 469 -33.70 -23.84 2.19
CA SER A 469 -33.68 -24.64 3.40
C SER A 469 -33.20 -23.94 4.66
N ARG A 470 -32.47 -22.81 4.56
CA ARG A 470 -32.07 -22.00 5.71
C ARG A 470 -32.88 -20.72 5.93
N GLY A 471 -33.65 -20.28 4.93
CA GLY A 471 -34.52 -19.09 5.04
C GLY A 471 -33.79 -17.76 5.23
N VAL A 472 -32.48 -17.70 5.04
CA VAL A 472 -31.67 -16.49 5.30
C VAL A 472 -31.09 -15.98 4.00
N GLY A 473 -31.74 -14.98 3.42
CA GLY A 473 -31.22 -14.18 2.32
C GLY A 473 -30.19 -13.13 2.79
N PHE A 474 -29.72 -12.36 1.84
CA PHE A 474 -28.94 -11.15 2.13
C PHE A 474 -29.81 -10.12 2.84
N GLY A 475 -29.20 -9.28 3.68
CA GLY A 475 -29.86 -8.16 4.33
C GLY A 475 -29.10 -6.88 4.08
N VAL A 476 -29.82 -5.78 3.89
CA VAL A 476 -29.24 -4.42 3.87
C VAL A 476 -29.82 -3.62 5.03
N GLY A 477 -29.00 -2.79 5.65
CA GLY A 477 -29.36 -1.96 6.81
C GLY A 477 -28.42 -2.16 8.00
N GLY A 478 -28.41 -1.19 8.90
CA GLY A 478 -27.60 -1.15 10.10
C GLY A 478 -26.16 -0.68 9.87
N MET A 479 -25.51 -0.33 10.95
CA MET A 479 -24.07 -0.01 11.00
C MET A 479 -23.26 -1.31 11.16
N PRO A 480 -22.04 -1.39 10.62
CA PRO A 480 -21.22 -2.58 10.78
C PRO A 480 -20.80 -2.75 12.25
N VAL A 481 -21.07 -3.92 12.80
CA VAL A 481 -20.39 -4.36 14.04
C VAL A 481 -19.09 -5.00 13.58
N GLN A 482 -17.97 -4.42 13.94
CA GLN A 482 -16.64 -4.98 13.63
C GLN A 482 -16.30 -6.06 14.66
N ASP A 483 -16.63 -7.31 14.36
CA ASP A 483 -15.99 -8.46 15.01
C ASP A 483 -14.64 -8.72 14.30
N VAL A 484 -13.55 -8.53 15.04
CA VAL A 484 -12.18 -8.66 14.50
C VAL A 484 -11.89 -10.07 14.02
N VAL A 485 -12.42 -11.11 14.71
CA VAL A 485 -12.26 -12.51 14.29
C VAL A 485 -13.00 -12.77 12.99
N GLN A 486 -14.21 -12.23 12.85
CA GLN A 486 -14.99 -12.32 11.61
C GLN A 486 -14.29 -11.57 10.46
N ALA A 487 -13.65 -10.44 10.73
CA ALA A 487 -12.87 -9.71 9.72
C ALA A 487 -11.68 -10.52 9.19
N VAL A 488 -10.98 -11.27 10.04
CA VAL A 488 -9.92 -12.21 9.63
C VAL A 488 -10.48 -13.31 8.72
N ILE A 489 -11.65 -13.86 9.06
CA ILE A 489 -12.31 -14.89 8.24
C ILE A 489 -12.76 -14.31 6.92
N ASP A 490 -13.39 -13.14 6.93
CA ASP A 490 -13.92 -12.49 5.73
C ASP A 490 -12.81 -12.03 4.79
N SER A 491 -11.60 -11.79 5.30
CA SER A 491 -10.42 -11.54 4.47
C SER A 491 -10.05 -12.72 3.56
N THR A 492 -10.45 -13.93 3.94
CA THR A 492 -10.23 -15.17 3.17
C THR A 492 -11.42 -15.54 2.28
N ARG A 493 -12.57 -14.90 2.46
CA ARG A 493 -13.84 -15.24 1.79
C ARG A 493 -14.35 -14.16 0.84
N ALA A 494 -15.12 -14.61 -0.14
CA ALA A 494 -15.89 -13.74 -1.01
C ALA A 494 -17.26 -13.45 -0.38
N GLY A 495 -17.46 -12.27 0.18
CA GLY A 495 -18.77 -11.79 0.58
C GLY A 495 -18.75 -10.97 1.85
N SER A 496 -18.93 -9.67 1.74
CA SER A 496 -19.29 -8.81 2.85
C SER A 496 -20.76 -8.37 2.67
N THR A 497 -21.54 -8.48 3.74
CA THR A 497 -22.85 -7.82 3.81
C THR A 497 -22.64 -6.30 3.78
N GLY A 498 -23.39 -5.60 2.96
CA GLY A 498 -23.34 -4.15 2.90
C GLY A 498 -24.08 -3.53 4.09
N TYR A 499 -23.52 -2.53 4.71
CA TYR A 499 -24.22 -1.67 5.67
C TYR A 499 -24.87 -0.48 4.97
N LEU A 500 -26.06 -0.12 5.46
CA LEU A 500 -26.86 0.99 4.95
C LEU A 500 -27.22 1.90 6.14
N ARG A 501 -26.60 3.06 6.18
CA ARG A 501 -26.80 4.06 7.26
C ARG A 501 -28.23 4.61 7.23
N GLY A 502 -28.78 4.96 8.38
CA GLY A 502 -30.14 5.51 8.48
C GLY A 502 -31.25 4.46 8.44
N TYR A 503 -30.90 3.17 8.56
CA TYR A 503 -31.85 2.08 8.56
C TYR A 503 -31.50 1.02 9.62
N PRO A 504 -32.51 0.37 10.22
CA PRO A 504 -32.25 -0.74 11.14
C PRO A 504 -31.57 -1.91 10.44
N VAL A 505 -30.95 -2.78 11.20
CA VAL A 505 -30.34 -4.01 10.68
C VAL A 505 -31.39 -4.81 9.90
N ARG A 506 -31.04 -5.22 8.66
CA ARG A 506 -31.94 -5.95 7.76
C ARG A 506 -33.25 -5.20 7.44
N ALA A 507 -33.19 -3.92 7.21
CA ALA A 507 -34.34 -3.11 6.78
C ALA A 507 -34.99 -3.62 5.47
N ALA A 508 -34.18 -4.27 4.63
CA ALA A 508 -34.65 -5.08 3.53
C ALA A 508 -33.85 -6.39 3.47
N ALA A 509 -34.47 -7.47 3.01
CA ALA A 509 -33.85 -8.79 2.91
C ALA A 509 -34.37 -9.53 1.68
N GLY A 510 -33.53 -10.40 1.11
CA GLY A 510 -33.89 -11.23 -0.05
C GLY A 510 -32.72 -12.03 -0.58
N ASN A 511 -32.92 -12.77 -1.64
CA ASN A 511 -31.91 -13.57 -2.32
C ASN A 511 -30.97 -12.71 -3.21
N THR A 512 -31.36 -11.48 -3.46
CA THR A 512 -30.57 -10.51 -4.22
C THR A 512 -30.45 -9.22 -3.41
N PHE A 513 -29.27 -8.62 -3.38
CA PHE A 513 -29.08 -7.29 -2.82
C PHE A 513 -28.20 -6.41 -3.70
N HIS A 514 -28.41 -5.12 -3.60
CA HIS A 514 -27.61 -4.07 -4.18
C HIS A 514 -27.35 -2.98 -3.14
N LEU A 515 -26.16 -2.43 -3.13
CA LEU A 515 -25.81 -1.33 -2.25
C LEU A 515 -24.86 -0.38 -2.96
N ALA A 516 -25.24 0.87 -3.07
CA ALA A 516 -24.40 1.97 -3.55
C ALA A 516 -24.15 2.96 -2.42
N ASN A 517 -22.91 3.35 -2.24
CA ASN A 517 -22.50 4.37 -1.27
C ASN A 517 -21.68 5.43 -2.02
N LEU A 518 -22.20 6.64 -2.09
CA LEU A 518 -21.53 7.81 -2.65
C LEU A 518 -21.00 8.68 -1.51
N GLU A 519 -19.74 9.06 -1.59
CA GLU A 519 -19.08 9.87 -0.59
C GLU A 519 -18.30 11.01 -1.26
N TYR A 520 -18.66 12.24 -0.96
CA TYR A 520 -17.87 13.42 -1.29
C TYR A 520 -17.02 13.80 -0.09
N ARG A 521 -15.70 13.90 -0.28
CA ARG A 521 -14.72 14.25 0.76
C ARG A 521 -14.16 15.64 0.52
N HIS A 522 -14.12 16.43 1.58
CA HIS A 522 -13.58 17.78 1.53
C HIS A 522 -12.71 18.07 2.75
N GLN A 523 -11.47 18.50 2.51
CA GLN A 523 -10.57 18.90 3.57
C GLN A 523 -10.96 20.31 4.07
N LEU A 524 -11.16 20.42 5.37
CA LEU A 524 -11.52 21.69 6.03
C LEU A 524 -10.29 22.43 6.54
N ALA A 525 -9.32 21.71 7.11
CA ALA A 525 -8.10 22.29 7.66
C ALA A 525 -6.96 21.27 7.68
N THR A 526 -5.75 21.76 7.41
CA THR A 526 -4.48 21.08 7.70
C THR A 526 -3.93 21.65 8.99
N ILE A 527 -3.65 20.80 9.98
CA ILE A 527 -3.18 21.21 11.32
C ILE A 527 -1.70 20.81 11.47
N GLU A 528 -1.35 19.56 11.15
CA GLU A 528 -0.01 18.97 11.24
C GLU A 528 0.75 19.41 12.49
N ARG A 529 0.13 19.21 13.66
CA ARG A 529 0.65 19.67 14.95
C ARG A 529 0.39 18.68 16.07
N GLY A 530 1.41 18.48 16.89
CA GLY A 530 1.30 17.80 18.19
C GLY A 530 0.84 18.73 19.31
N ALA A 531 0.31 18.17 20.39
CA ALA A 531 -0.09 18.88 21.59
C ALA A 531 1.01 18.77 22.65
N SER A 532 2.04 19.63 22.60
CA SER A 532 3.20 19.61 23.50
C SER A 532 3.86 18.21 23.53
N THR A 533 4.05 17.64 24.73
CA THR A 533 4.62 16.29 24.92
C THR A 533 3.56 15.18 24.96
N LEU A 534 2.30 15.50 24.72
CA LEU A 534 1.25 14.48 24.66
C LEU A 534 1.44 13.61 23.43
N PRO A 535 1.21 12.28 23.54
CA PRO A 535 1.38 11.36 22.41
C PRO A 535 0.20 11.45 21.43
N VAL A 536 -0.18 12.67 21.06
CA VAL A 536 -1.26 12.97 20.13
C VAL A 536 -0.79 13.98 19.10
N TYR A 537 -0.81 13.59 17.84
CA TYR A 537 -0.54 14.46 16.72
C TYR A 537 -1.77 14.55 15.83
N VAL A 538 -2.25 15.76 15.60
CA VAL A 538 -3.41 16.03 14.75
C VAL A 538 -2.92 16.41 13.37
N ARG A 539 -3.34 15.66 12.36
CA ARG A 539 -2.95 15.91 10.98
C ARG A 539 -3.88 16.90 10.30
N ARG A 540 -5.15 16.57 10.24
CA ARG A 540 -6.13 17.36 9.48
C ARG A 540 -7.55 17.08 9.92
N ILE A 541 -8.43 18.04 9.59
CA ILE A 541 -9.88 17.90 9.74
C ILE A 541 -10.49 17.88 8.33
N HIS A 542 -11.39 16.95 8.10
CA HIS A 542 -12.12 16.86 6.85
C HIS A 542 -13.57 16.44 7.06
N ALA A 543 -14.44 16.81 6.14
CA ALA A 543 -15.85 16.45 6.13
C ALA A 543 -16.16 15.48 4.99
N ALA A 544 -17.20 14.68 5.19
CA ALA A 544 -17.77 13.84 4.16
C ALA A 544 -19.28 14.08 4.05
N LEU A 545 -19.79 14.22 2.83
CA LEU A 545 -21.21 14.10 2.52
C LEU A 545 -21.48 12.67 2.01
N LEU A 546 -22.55 12.07 2.49
CA LEU A 546 -22.83 10.66 2.33
C LEU A 546 -24.22 10.47 1.70
N VAL A 547 -24.28 9.68 0.64
CA VAL A 547 -25.57 9.23 0.05
C VAL A 547 -25.47 7.74 -0.13
N ASP A 548 -26.37 6.99 0.50
CA ASP A 548 -26.42 5.55 0.39
C ASP A 548 -27.76 5.13 -0.24
N VAL A 549 -27.73 4.11 -1.07
CA VAL A 549 -28.91 3.48 -1.64
C VAL A 549 -28.75 1.97 -1.54
N GLY A 550 -29.62 1.31 -0.79
CA GLY A 550 -29.63 -0.13 -0.63
C GLY A 550 -30.95 -0.74 -1.10
N ALA A 551 -30.89 -1.95 -1.59
CA ALA A 551 -32.08 -2.77 -1.88
C ALA A 551 -31.79 -4.24 -1.62
N ALA A 552 -32.75 -4.98 -1.09
CA ALA A 552 -32.73 -6.44 -1.05
C ALA A 552 -34.12 -6.98 -1.28
N TYR A 553 -34.23 -8.03 -2.12
CA TYR A 553 -35.50 -8.56 -2.57
C TYR A 553 -35.38 -10.01 -3.04
N ASP A 554 -36.52 -10.68 -3.14
CA ASP A 554 -36.71 -11.96 -3.80
C ASP A 554 -37.45 -11.75 -5.14
N GLY A 555 -36.98 -12.37 -6.22
CA GLY A 555 -37.58 -12.21 -7.54
C GLY A 555 -37.30 -10.85 -8.18
N GLU A 556 -38.36 -10.11 -8.59
CA GLU A 556 -38.21 -8.80 -9.22
C GLU A 556 -38.12 -7.67 -8.19
N PRO A 557 -37.31 -6.63 -8.45
CA PRO A 557 -37.17 -5.49 -7.54
C PRO A 557 -38.47 -4.66 -7.52
N THR A 558 -38.93 -4.32 -6.33
CA THR A 558 -40.04 -3.40 -6.11
C THR A 558 -39.52 -2.04 -5.64
N ALA A 559 -40.28 -0.97 -5.87
CA ALA A 559 -39.93 0.37 -5.41
C ALA A 559 -39.73 0.42 -3.88
N ASP A 560 -40.52 -0.32 -3.13
CA ASP A 560 -40.49 -0.40 -1.68
C ASP A 560 -39.21 -1.10 -1.15
N ALA A 561 -38.55 -1.91 -1.98
CA ALA A 561 -37.30 -2.54 -1.62
C ALA A 561 -36.12 -1.55 -1.62
N VAL A 562 -36.26 -0.39 -2.29
CA VAL A 562 -35.19 0.61 -2.40
C VAL A 562 -35.18 1.53 -1.18
N LYS A 563 -34.06 1.60 -0.50
CA LYS A 563 -33.87 2.30 0.76
C LYS A 563 -32.76 3.38 0.61
N PRO A 564 -33.10 4.61 0.21
CA PRO A 564 -32.14 5.72 0.12
C PRO A 564 -31.90 6.37 1.48
N SER A 565 -30.68 6.84 1.73
CA SER A 565 -30.33 7.67 2.88
C SER A 565 -29.36 8.77 2.51
N ILE A 566 -29.32 9.83 3.36
CA ILE A 566 -28.41 10.94 3.24
C ILE A 566 -27.77 11.21 4.61
N GLY A 567 -26.52 11.62 4.61
CA GLY A 567 -25.80 11.89 5.84
C GLY A 567 -24.55 12.74 5.66
N GLY A 568 -23.85 12.94 6.75
CA GLY A 568 -22.57 13.61 6.77
C GLY A 568 -21.72 13.15 7.94
N ALA A 569 -20.42 13.31 7.80
CA ALA A 569 -19.46 12.99 8.85
C ALA A 569 -18.36 14.04 8.92
N LEU A 570 -17.88 14.27 10.13
CA LEU A 570 -16.67 15.04 10.42
C LEU A 570 -15.58 14.06 10.87
N ARG A 571 -14.40 14.21 10.29
CA ARG A 571 -13.25 13.32 10.54
C ARG A 571 -12.04 14.10 10.99
N LEU A 572 -11.34 13.55 11.97
CA LEU A 572 -10.10 14.07 12.51
C LEU A 572 -9.00 12.99 12.34
N ASP A 573 -8.08 13.21 11.41
CA ASP A 573 -6.93 12.32 11.24
C ASP A 573 -5.88 12.63 12.29
N THR A 574 -5.45 11.60 13.01
CA THR A 574 -4.52 11.69 14.14
C THR A 574 -3.41 10.65 14.03
N VAL A 575 -2.32 10.88 14.78
CA VAL A 575 -1.36 9.82 15.13
C VAL A 575 -1.33 9.75 16.66
N LEU A 576 -1.67 8.62 17.20
CA LEU A 576 -1.71 8.35 18.63
C LEU A 576 -0.50 7.54 19.06
N GLY A 577 -0.02 7.74 20.29
CA GLY A 577 1.14 7.00 20.81
C GLY A 577 2.42 7.19 19.99
N TYR A 578 2.55 8.31 19.27
CA TYR A 578 3.63 8.70 18.35
C TYR A 578 3.70 7.91 17.02
N TYR A 579 2.99 6.79 16.85
CA TYR A 579 3.13 5.94 15.65
C TYR A 579 1.86 5.23 15.18
N ILE A 580 0.73 5.33 15.89
CA ILE A 580 -0.52 4.69 15.49
C ILE A 580 -1.38 5.71 14.73
N PRO A 581 -1.49 5.62 13.40
CA PRO A 581 -2.42 6.45 12.65
C PRO A 581 -3.85 6.03 12.96
N GLY A 582 -4.74 6.99 13.17
CA GLY A 582 -6.16 6.78 13.41
C GLY A 582 -7.00 7.93 12.86
N THR A 583 -8.27 7.66 12.62
CA THR A 583 -9.24 8.68 12.23
C THR A 583 -10.43 8.61 13.17
N LEU A 584 -10.62 9.66 13.96
CA LEU A 584 -11.85 9.85 14.72
C LEU A 584 -12.93 10.36 13.76
N GLU A 585 -14.02 9.62 13.62
CA GLU A 585 -15.17 10.00 12.80
C GLU A 585 -16.42 10.18 13.67
N VAL A 586 -17.10 11.31 13.52
CA VAL A 586 -18.43 11.57 14.08
C VAL A 586 -19.37 11.84 12.91
N GLY A 587 -20.49 11.11 12.87
CA GLY A 587 -21.40 11.23 11.75
C GLY A 587 -22.88 11.09 12.13
N VAL A 588 -23.72 11.50 11.19
CA VAL A 588 -25.18 11.35 11.24
C VAL A 588 -25.69 10.97 9.84
N ALA A 589 -26.64 10.06 9.80
CA ALA A 589 -27.37 9.73 8.56
C ALA A 589 -28.86 9.52 8.84
N ARG A 590 -29.70 9.81 7.84
CA ARG A 590 -31.14 9.68 7.89
C ARG A 590 -31.64 8.83 6.72
N GLY A 591 -32.39 7.77 7.02
CA GLY A 591 -33.15 7.02 6.03
C GLY A 591 -34.37 7.82 5.56
N LEU A 592 -34.58 7.86 4.26
CA LEU A 592 -35.57 8.75 3.64
C LEU A 592 -36.95 8.09 3.43
N VAL A 593 -37.03 6.75 3.53
CA VAL A 593 -38.28 5.99 3.43
C VAL A 593 -38.42 5.01 4.59
N ASP A 594 -39.62 4.53 4.86
CA ASP A 594 -39.88 3.55 5.93
C ASP A 594 -39.10 2.23 5.72
N PRO A 595 -38.49 1.64 6.77
CA PRO A 595 -38.42 2.04 8.17
C PRO A 595 -37.17 2.94 8.50
N GLY A 596 -37.04 4.07 7.80
CA GLY A 596 -35.93 5.01 7.97
C GLY A 596 -35.83 5.58 9.38
N GLN A 597 -34.64 5.61 9.92
CA GLN A 597 -34.30 6.15 11.24
C GLN A 597 -33.15 7.15 11.12
N THR A 598 -32.82 7.83 12.21
CA THR A 598 -31.61 8.65 12.30
C THR A 598 -30.57 7.85 13.05
N ASP A 599 -29.46 7.58 12.38
CA ASP A 599 -28.27 6.97 12.99
C ASP A 599 -27.26 8.08 13.32
N THR A 600 -26.66 7.98 14.49
CA THR A 600 -25.48 8.77 14.87
C THR A 600 -24.38 7.82 15.28
N TRP A 601 -23.13 8.14 14.93
CA TRP A 601 -21.99 7.28 15.28
C TRP A 601 -20.75 8.08 15.63
N MET A 602 -19.89 7.45 16.40
CA MET A 602 -18.53 7.84 16.64
C MET A 602 -17.63 6.61 16.48
N LEU A 603 -16.62 6.70 15.61
CA LEU A 603 -15.66 5.65 15.31
C LEU A 603 -14.23 6.20 15.53
N ILE A 604 -13.31 5.32 15.89
CA ILE A 604 -11.88 5.65 16.08
C ILE A 604 -11.04 4.72 15.23
#